data_abe627d567268ec6d9c810b9052771cb
#
_entry.id   abe627d567268ec6d9c810b9052771cb
#
_cell.length_a   1.000
_cell.length_b   1.000
_cell.length_c   1.000
_cell.angle_alpha   90.00
_cell.angle_beta   90.00
_cell.angle_gamma   90.00
#
_symmetry.space_group_name_H-M   'P 1'
#
loop_
_entity.id
_entity.type
_entity.pdbx_description
1 polymer ?
#
loop_
_entity_poly.entity_id
_entity_poly.type
_entity_poly.pdbx_seq_one_letter_code
_entity_poly.pdbx_strand_id
1 'polypeptide(L)'
;MPPLPPLGWSRVAPPAGGRGEVARSLVGAPFRLHGRDPATGLDCVGVAALVFGVCNVPRGYSVRTAHGAGVAALIDKAGLTRVRRDPAAGDLVLLKSGPTQCHLAVMTAAGFVHADAGIGRVVEVPGPPLWPIIAMWEA
;
A
#
# COMPACT_ATOMS: atom_id res chain seq x y z
N MET A 1 18.85 6.16 -18.68
CA MET A 1 18.50 5.07 -17.77
C MET A 1 18.69 5.54 -16.34
N PRO A 2 17.66 5.46 -15.52
CA PRO A 2 17.83 5.89 -14.14
C PRO A 2 18.84 4.99 -13.41
N PRO A 3 19.53 5.49 -12.38
CA PRO A 3 20.41 4.68 -11.57
C PRO A 3 19.64 3.54 -10.89
N LEU A 4 20.30 2.39 -10.70
CA LEU A 4 19.69 1.28 -9.99
C LEU A 4 19.50 1.65 -8.51
N PRO A 5 18.37 1.24 -7.90
CA PRO A 5 18.16 1.44 -6.48
C PRO A 5 19.17 0.63 -5.64
N PRO A 6 19.34 0.98 -4.35
CA PRO A 6 20.19 0.21 -3.45
C PRO A 6 19.79 -1.27 -3.41
N LEU A 7 20.76 -2.12 -3.06
CA LEU A 7 20.52 -3.55 -2.88
C LEU A 7 19.38 -3.80 -1.90
N GLY A 8 18.49 -4.73 -2.25
CA GLY A 8 17.34 -5.11 -1.45
C GLY A 8 16.06 -4.36 -1.78
N TRP A 9 16.15 -3.26 -2.54
CA TRP A 9 14.99 -2.45 -2.92
C TRP A 9 15.07 -2.07 -4.37
N SER A 10 14.11 -2.48 -5.17
CA SER A 10 13.97 -2.08 -6.57
C SER A 10 12.65 -1.39 -6.78
N ARG A 11 12.68 -0.26 -7.50
CA ARG A 11 11.48 0.45 -7.91
C ARG A 11 11.41 0.54 -9.42
N VAL A 12 10.21 0.33 -9.95
CA VAL A 12 9.90 0.47 -11.36
C VAL A 12 9.07 1.75 -11.51
N ALA A 13 9.27 2.47 -12.60
CA ALA A 13 8.45 3.63 -12.90
C ALA A 13 6.97 3.22 -12.95
N PRO A 14 6.04 4.05 -12.45
CA PRO A 14 4.63 3.73 -12.53
C PRO A 14 4.18 3.65 -13.98
N PRO A 15 3.26 2.74 -14.31
CA PRO A 15 2.66 2.70 -15.64
C PRO A 15 1.86 3.97 -15.93
N ALA A 16 1.57 4.21 -17.21
CA ALA A 16 0.68 5.28 -17.62
C ALA A 16 -0.68 5.11 -16.93
N GLY A 17 -1.27 6.21 -16.47
CA GLY A 17 -2.55 6.20 -15.75
C GLY A 17 -2.41 6.36 -14.24
N GLY A 18 -1.18 6.32 -13.71
CA GLY A 18 -0.89 6.60 -12.31
C GLY A 18 -1.19 5.42 -11.36
N ARG A 19 -0.84 5.63 -10.10
CA ARG A 19 -0.89 4.58 -9.08
C ARG A 19 -2.31 4.21 -8.66
N GLY A 20 -3.22 5.15 -8.63
CA GLY A 20 -4.62 4.87 -8.33
C GLY A 20 -5.23 3.87 -9.32
N GLU A 21 -4.93 4.01 -10.60
CA GLU A 21 -5.40 3.08 -11.63
C GLU A 21 -4.73 1.72 -11.51
N VAL A 22 -3.45 1.66 -11.17
CA VAL A 22 -2.76 0.39 -10.90
C VAL A 22 -3.42 -0.32 -9.72
N ALA A 23 -3.72 0.40 -8.64
CA ALA A 23 -4.41 -0.17 -7.49
C ALA A 23 -5.78 -0.73 -7.88
N ARG A 24 -6.55 -0.01 -8.68
CA ARG A 24 -7.86 -0.47 -9.17
C ARG A 24 -7.74 -1.73 -10.00
N SER A 25 -6.67 -1.90 -10.75
CA SER A 25 -6.44 -3.11 -11.53
C SER A 25 -6.25 -4.37 -10.67
N LEU A 26 -5.91 -4.21 -9.40
CA LEU A 26 -5.71 -5.32 -8.46
C LEU A 26 -7.01 -5.75 -7.75
N VAL A 27 -8.10 -4.99 -7.90
CA VAL A 27 -9.40 -5.32 -7.29
C VAL A 27 -9.85 -6.71 -7.74
N GLY A 28 -10.27 -7.53 -6.78
CA GLY A 28 -10.67 -8.91 -7.02
C GLY A 28 -9.58 -9.94 -6.76
N ALA A 29 -8.31 -9.54 -6.63
CA ALA A 29 -7.24 -10.45 -6.24
C ALA A 29 -7.54 -11.04 -4.85
N PRO A 30 -7.28 -12.34 -4.61
CA PRO A 30 -7.53 -12.95 -3.31
C PRO A 30 -6.62 -12.35 -2.24
N PHE A 31 -7.07 -12.37 -1.00
CA PHE A 31 -6.24 -12.01 0.15
C PHE A 31 -5.33 -13.17 0.53
N ARG A 32 -4.06 -12.87 0.79
CA ARG A 32 -3.11 -13.82 1.37
C ARG A 32 -2.10 -13.07 2.21
N LEU A 33 -1.97 -13.45 3.48
CA LEU A 33 -0.96 -12.85 4.36
C LEU A 33 0.44 -13.02 3.76
N HIS A 34 1.19 -11.93 3.70
CA HIS A 34 2.50 -11.83 3.05
C HIS A 34 2.50 -12.14 1.55
N GLY A 35 1.33 -12.12 0.91
CA GLY A 35 1.20 -12.38 -0.53
C GLY A 35 1.73 -11.22 -1.37
N ARG A 36 2.33 -11.57 -2.52
CA ARG A 36 2.96 -10.61 -3.43
C ARG A 36 2.54 -10.77 -4.88
N ASP A 37 1.71 -11.76 -5.17
CA ASP A 37 1.26 -12.10 -6.52
C ASP A 37 -0.27 -12.01 -6.59
N PRO A 38 -0.84 -11.20 -7.51
CA PRO A 38 -2.29 -11.09 -7.65
C PRO A 38 -2.98 -12.42 -7.93
N ALA A 39 -2.31 -13.36 -8.58
CA ALA A 39 -2.88 -14.66 -8.93
C ALA A 39 -3.04 -15.56 -7.69
N THR A 40 -2.15 -15.48 -6.72
CA THR A 40 -2.15 -16.32 -5.52
C THR A 40 -2.65 -15.59 -4.28
N GLY A 41 -2.55 -14.28 -4.26
CA GLY A 41 -3.07 -13.44 -3.19
C GLY A 41 -2.13 -12.33 -2.76
N LEU A 42 -2.73 -11.29 -2.20
CA LEU A 42 -2.05 -10.09 -1.73
C LEU A 42 -2.55 -9.72 -0.34
N ASP A 43 -1.63 -9.21 0.50
CA ASP A 43 -2.02 -8.45 1.68
C ASP A 43 -1.87 -6.94 1.39
N CYS A 44 -2.07 -6.09 2.41
CA CYS A 44 -2.01 -4.64 2.21
C CYS A 44 -0.60 -4.18 1.79
N VAL A 45 0.44 -4.82 2.27
CA VAL A 45 1.82 -4.51 1.87
C VAL A 45 2.08 -4.99 0.44
N GLY A 46 1.53 -6.14 0.06
CA GLY A 46 1.62 -6.66 -1.31
C GLY A 46 0.97 -5.72 -2.33
N VAL A 47 -0.20 -5.19 -2.02
CA VAL A 47 -0.86 -4.18 -2.87
C VAL A 47 0.04 -2.94 -3.01
N ALA A 48 0.53 -2.41 -1.91
CA ALA A 48 1.42 -1.24 -1.92
C ALA A 48 2.69 -1.50 -2.73
N ALA A 49 3.32 -2.66 -2.56
CA ALA A 49 4.53 -3.02 -3.26
C ALA A 49 4.32 -3.05 -4.78
N LEU A 50 3.23 -3.64 -5.25
CA LEU A 50 2.91 -3.69 -6.67
C LEU A 50 2.58 -2.32 -7.24
N VAL A 51 1.79 -1.53 -6.51
CA VAL A 51 1.37 -0.20 -6.97
C VAL A 51 2.56 0.74 -7.10
N PHE A 52 3.50 0.69 -6.15
CA PHE A 52 4.66 1.58 -6.13
C PHE A 52 5.90 0.96 -6.78
N GLY A 53 5.78 -0.24 -7.34
CA GLY A 53 6.88 -0.89 -8.05
C GLY A 53 8.04 -1.26 -7.14
N VAL A 54 7.78 -1.63 -5.90
CA VAL A 54 8.81 -2.01 -4.93
C VAL A 54 8.94 -3.52 -4.89
N CYS A 55 10.16 -4.01 -5.13
CA CYS A 55 10.49 -5.43 -5.09
C CYS A 55 11.23 -5.75 -3.78
N ASN A 56 11.31 -7.05 -3.46
CA ASN A 56 12.08 -7.56 -2.32
C ASN A 56 11.67 -7.00 -0.96
N VAL A 57 10.38 -6.68 -0.81
CA VAL A 57 9.83 -6.23 0.49
C VAL A 57 9.90 -7.40 1.47
N PRO A 58 10.46 -7.21 2.69
CA PRO A 58 10.48 -8.24 3.70
C PRO A 58 9.08 -8.78 4.02
N ARG A 59 8.98 -10.05 4.39
CA ARG A 59 7.71 -10.69 4.75
C ARG A 59 7.52 -10.90 6.25
N GLY A 60 8.55 -10.58 7.05
CA GLY A 60 8.51 -10.78 8.51
C GLY A 60 7.94 -9.59 9.28
N TYR A 61 7.15 -8.75 8.66
CA TYR A 61 6.54 -7.59 9.31
C TYR A 61 5.22 -7.93 10.00
N SER A 62 4.82 -7.07 10.93
CA SER A 62 3.50 -7.12 11.54
C SER A 62 2.78 -5.79 11.33
N VAL A 63 1.50 -5.85 10.97
CA VAL A 63 0.63 -4.67 10.90
C VAL A 63 -0.12 -4.44 12.21
N ARG A 64 0.09 -5.31 13.20
CA ARG A 64 -0.55 -5.23 14.52
C ARG A 64 0.34 -4.47 15.48
N THR A 65 0.49 -3.17 15.27
CA THR A 65 1.15 -2.28 16.22
C THR A 65 0.28 -1.04 16.39
N ALA A 66 0.31 -0.45 17.60
CA ALA A 66 -0.53 0.71 17.92
C ALA A 66 -0.25 1.91 17.00
N HIS A 67 0.98 2.05 16.52
CA HIS A 67 1.43 3.22 15.75
C HIS A 67 1.92 2.90 14.35
N GLY A 68 1.99 1.64 13.96
CA GLY A 68 2.46 1.24 12.63
C GLY A 68 3.91 1.62 12.33
N ALA A 69 4.73 1.86 13.36
CA ALA A 69 6.09 2.36 13.18
C ALA A 69 6.96 1.45 12.31
N GLY A 70 6.81 0.13 12.46
CA GLY A 70 7.57 -0.84 11.65
C GLY A 70 7.21 -0.79 10.18
N VAL A 71 5.93 -0.70 9.88
CA VAL A 71 5.44 -0.60 8.50
C VAL A 71 5.84 0.74 7.90
N ALA A 72 5.68 1.83 8.65
CA ALA A 72 6.08 3.16 8.18
C ALA A 72 7.58 3.21 7.86
N ALA A 73 8.42 2.62 8.69
CA ALA A 73 9.86 2.55 8.44
C ALA A 73 10.19 1.78 7.16
N LEU A 74 9.48 0.69 6.86
CA LEU A 74 9.65 -0.05 5.62
C LEU A 74 9.32 0.81 4.40
N ILE A 75 8.25 1.59 4.49
CA ILE A 75 7.82 2.47 3.39
C ILE A 75 8.83 3.59 3.18
N ASP A 76 9.32 4.20 4.25
CA ASP A 76 10.36 5.23 4.17
C ASP A 76 11.63 4.68 3.50
N LYS A 77 12.05 3.47 3.86
CA LYS A 77 13.21 2.80 3.25
C LYS A 77 13.00 2.47 1.78
N ALA A 78 11.75 2.24 1.37
CA ALA A 78 11.42 2.01 -0.03
C ALA A 78 11.57 3.27 -0.89
N GLY A 79 11.81 4.42 -0.27
CA GLY A 79 12.09 5.67 -0.97
C GLY A 79 10.85 6.48 -1.36
N LEU A 80 9.70 6.18 -0.78
CA LEU A 80 8.52 7.02 -0.91
C LEU A 80 8.67 8.26 -0.04
N THR A 81 8.06 9.36 -0.47
CA THR A 81 8.15 10.64 0.24
C THR A 81 6.94 10.83 1.15
N ARG A 82 7.18 11.05 2.44
CA ARG A 82 6.09 11.41 3.37
C ARG A 82 5.55 12.79 3.05
N VAL A 83 4.22 12.90 3.13
CA VAL A 83 3.52 14.15 2.89
C VAL A 83 2.49 14.41 3.98
N ARG A 84 2.18 15.70 4.20
CA ARG A 84 1.13 16.17 5.10
C ARG A 84 0.25 17.13 4.35
N ARG A 85 -0.83 16.62 3.82
CA ARG A 85 -1.85 17.38 3.08
C ARG A 85 -3.08 16.50 2.97
N ASP A 86 -4.13 16.98 2.35
CA ASP A 86 -5.27 16.14 2.03
C ASP A 86 -4.85 15.01 1.08
N PRO A 87 -5.38 13.80 1.26
CA PRO A 87 -5.07 12.68 0.37
C PRO A 87 -5.50 12.96 -1.07
N ALA A 88 -4.66 12.54 -2.00
CA ALA A 88 -4.95 12.61 -3.43
C ALA A 88 -4.84 11.21 -4.06
N ALA A 89 -5.49 11.03 -5.21
CA ALA A 89 -5.41 9.76 -5.92
C ALA A 89 -3.95 9.36 -6.18
N GLY A 90 -3.63 8.11 -5.91
CA GLY A 90 -2.28 7.56 -6.02
C GLY A 90 -1.46 7.60 -4.74
N ASP A 91 -1.91 8.29 -3.70
CA ASP A 91 -1.20 8.31 -2.42
C ASP A 91 -1.35 6.98 -1.68
N LEU A 92 -0.29 6.62 -0.95
CA LEU A 92 -0.31 5.50 0.00
C LEU A 92 -0.64 6.06 1.37
N VAL A 93 -1.63 5.49 2.03
CA VAL A 93 -2.04 5.91 3.38
C VAL A 93 -1.91 4.75 4.36
N LEU A 94 -1.38 5.06 5.55
CA LEU A 94 -1.36 4.16 6.69
C LEU A 94 -2.49 4.55 7.63
N LEU A 95 -3.40 3.62 7.84
CA LEU A 95 -4.64 3.83 8.59
C LEU A 95 -4.56 3.10 9.93
N LYS A 96 -5.15 3.69 10.96
CA LYS A 96 -5.36 3.02 12.23
C LYS A 96 -6.72 2.35 12.22
N SER A 97 -6.76 1.08 11.86
CA SER A 97 -8.00 0.31 11.69
C SER A 97 -8.51 -0.32 12.98
N GLY A 98 -7.79 -0.17 14.08
CA GLY A 98 -8.17 -0.66 15.40
C GLY A 98 -7.19 -0.21 16.45
N PRO A 99 -7.45 -0.48 17.76
CA PRO A 99 -6.58 -0.03 18.86
C PRO A 99 -5.11 -0.49 18.74
N THR A 100 -4.91 -1.68 18.15
CA THR A 100 -3.59 -2.29 17.99
C THR A 100 -3.32 -2.72 16.55
N GLN A 101 -4.03 -2.14 15.60
CA GLN A 101 -3.97 -2.57 14.21
C GLN A 101 -3.83 -1.38 13.26
N CYS A 102 -2.92 -1.52 12.29
CA CYS A 102 -2.78 -0.59 11.18
C CYS A 102 -3.07 -1.27 9.86
N HIS A 103 -3.36 -0.47 8.84
CA HIS A 103 -3.72 -0.97 7.52
C HIS A 103 -3.25 -0.01 6.44
N LEU A 104 -2.75 -0.55 5.35
CA LEU A 104 -2.35 0.25 4.19
C LEU A 104 -3.46 0.28 3.14
N ALA A 105 -3.63 1.41 2.53
CA ALA A 105 -4.55 1.60 1.41
C ALA A 105 -3.93 2.53 0.37
N VAL A 106 -4.37 2.42 -0.87
CA VAL A 106 -3.95 3.30 -1.96
C VAL A 106 -5.16 4.13 -2.37
N MET A 107 -5.02 5.44 -2.36
CA MET A 107 -6.09 6.35 -2.75
C MET A 107 -6.35 6.28 -4.25
N THR A 108 -7.62 6.33 -4.62
CA THR A 108 -8.08 6.38 -6.02
C THR A 108 -8.95 7.61 -6.23
N ALA A 109 -9.31 7.87 -7.47
CA ALA A 109 -10.22 8.97 -7.77
C ALA A 109 -11.61 8.79 -7.13
N ALA A 110 -12.05 7.57 -6.90
CA ALA A 110 -13.37 7.27 -6.32
C ALA A 110 -13.33 7.02 -4.81
N GLY A 111 -12.18 6.66 -4.25
CA GLY A 111 -12.05 6.30 -2.84
C GLY A 111 -10.70 5.71 -2.53
N PHE A 112 -10.66 4.45 -2.10
CA PHE A 112 -9.38 3.78 -1.81
C PHE A 112 -9.46 2.28 -2.06
N VAL A 113 -8.32 1.70 -2.40
CA VAL A 113 -8.14 0.25 -2.63
C VAL A 113 -7.36 -0.33 -1.46
N HIS A 114 -7.82 -1.43 -0.91
CA HIS A 114 -7.10 -2.16 0.12
C HIS A 114 -7.35 -3.66 0.05
N ALA A 115 -6.44 -4.44 0.63
CA ALA A 115 -6.62 -5.88 0.79
C ALA A 115 -7.40 -6.14 2.07
N ASP A 116 -8.61 -6.67 1.95
CA ASP A 116 -9.53 -6.91 3.06
C ASP A 116 -9.52 -8.38 3.46
N ALA A 117 -8.94 -8.67 4.63
CA ALA A 117 -8.87 -10.03 5.15
C ALA A 117 -10.25 -10.60 5.47
N GLY A 118 -11.18 -9.77 5.92
CA GLY A 118 -12.55 -10.19 6.25
C GLY A 118 -13.36 -10.58 5.01
N ILE A 119 -13.23 -9.80 3.95
CA ILE A 119 -13.87 -10.12 2.66
C ILE A 119 -13.09 -11.20 1.89
N GLY A 120 -11.78 -11.27 2.12
CA GLY A 120 -10.92 -12.26 1.49
C GLY A 120 -10.36 -11.85 0.14
N ARG A 121 -10.40 -10.57 -0.20
CA ARG A 121 -9.91 -10.06 -1.49
C ARG A 121 -9.55 -8.58 -1.42
N VAL A 122 -8.89 -8.11 -2.45
CA VAL A 122 -8.64 -6.68 -2.67
C VAL A 122 -9.94 -6.04 -3.16
N VAL A 123 -10.31 -4.94 -2.54
CA VAL A 123 -11.55 -4.20 -2.84
C VAL A 123 -11.28 -2.72 -3.00
N GLU A 124 -12.15 -2.02 -3.73
CA GLU A 124 -12.20 -0.56 -3.75
C GLU A 124 -13.41 -0.11 -2.94
N VAL A 125 -13.18 0.82 -2.01
CA VAL A 125 -14.22 1.40 -1.19
C VAL A 125 -14.41 2.86 -1.63
N PRO A 126 -15.61 3.27 -2.00
CA PRO A 126 -15.86 4.67 -2.38
C PRO A 126 -15.79 5.60 -1.17
N GLY A 127 -15.38 6.84 -1.42
CA GLY A 127 -15.28 7.86 -0.41
C GLY A 127 -13.96 7.86 0.36
N PRO A 128 -13.83 8.76 1.35
CA PRO A 128 -12.61 8.85 2.15
C PRO A 128 -12.47 7.63 3.07
N PRO A 129 -11.23 7.33 3.53
CA PRO A 129 -11.02 6.27 4.51
C PRO A 129 -11.83 6.52 5.78
N LEU A 130 -12.42 5.44 6.32
CA LEU A 130 -13.25 5.52 7.54
C LEU A 130 -12.40 5.53 8.81
N TRP A 131 -11.11 5.25 8.70
CA TRP A 131 -10.18 5.20 9.83
C TRP A 131 -9.22 6.38 9.80
N PRO A 132 -8.69 6.80 10.96
CA PRO A 132 -7.70 7.87 11.00
C PRO A 132 -6.45 7.55 10.17
N ILE A 133 -5.95 8.55 9.46
CA ILE A 133 -4.68 8.44 8.72
C ILE A 133 -3.54 8.76 9.68
N ILE A 134 -2.63 7.80 9.86
CA ILE A 134 -1.45 7.96 10.71
C ILE A 134 -0.30 8.61 9.91
N ALA A 135 -0.12 8.20 8.67
CA ALA A 135 0.93 8.68 7.79
C ALA A 135 0.52 8.50 6.34
N MET A 136 1.15 9.26 5.46
CA MET A 136 0.83 9.26 4.05
C MET A 136 2.10 9.50 3.24
N TRP A 137 2.17 8.87 2.06
CA TRP A 137 3.31 8.99 1.16
C TRP A 137 2.85 9.22 -0.27
N GLU A 138 3.67 9.95 -1.00
CA GLU A 138 3.61 9.99 -2.46
C GLU A 138 4.87 9.34 -3.05
N ALA A 139 4.85 9.15 -4.33
CA ALA A 139 5.96 8.48 -5.01
C ALA A 139 7.21 9.35 -5.11
#